data_905fab3e6e49926e93a69f4973963572
#
_entry.id   905fab3e6e49926e93a69f4973963572
#
_cell.length_a   1.000
_cell.length_b   1.000
_cell.length_c   1.000
_cell.angle_alpha   90.00
_cell.angle_beta   90.00
_cell.angle_gamma   90.00
#
_symmetry.space_group_name_H-M   'P 1'
#
loop_
_entity.id
_entity.type
_entity.pdbx_description
1 polymer ?
#
loop_
_entity_poly.entity_id
_entity_poly.type
_entity_poly.pdbx_seq_one_letter_code
_entity_poly.pdbx_strand_id
1 'polypeptide(L)'
;MNKNDSPRIGRAALAAAPVILLAFGASAWAQSASDIDAALAAAHSKYKDIKEGANADYIPALAKVDPKIYGIALVTTDGKVHSTGDITSEVSIQSISKVFTMAQVIEEMGAQALADNMGVDATGQVFNSINAVEQYRGAEMNPLVNPGAIATTSMVSGASRAEVWNKILGFHSDFAGRKLSVNQEVFKSEADTNQRNQAISMLMYAYGKIKDNPLQATDIYTEQCAISVNAKDLAVMAATLANGGKNPVTGKQVMKAENVPEVLAVMATAGLYDDSGKWLYTTGLPAKSGVGGGIIAVSPGKFGIAVISPPLDKAGNSVRAQKAIADVSNALGGNPYAAKPR
;
A
#
# COMPACT_ATOMS: atom_id res chain seq x y z
N MET A 1 85.26 -19.98 -24.21
CA MET A 1 84.56 -19.99 -25.52
C MET A 1 83.24 -20.66 -25.26
N ASN A 2 82.23 -19.92 -24.96
CA ASN A 2 81.28 -19.68 -25.91
C ASN A 2 79.97 -18.98 -25.49
N LYS A 3 79.38 -18.32 -26.32
CA LYS A 3 78.36 -17.27 -26.30
C LYS A 3 77.03 -17.67 -25.66
N ASN A 4 76.54 -16.79 -24.77
CA ASN A 4 75.16 -16.67 -24.36
C ASN A 4 74.30 -16.10 -25.49
N ASP A 5 73.27 -16.81 -25.89
CA ASP A 5 72.15 -16.28 -26.68
C ASP A 5 70.87 -16.44 -25.85
N SER A 6 70.36 -15.34 -25.36
CA SER A 6 69.00 -15.25 -24.70
C SER A 6 68.01 -14.75 -25.74
N PRO A 7 66.81 -15.38 -25.90
CA PRO A 7 65.80 -14.88 -26.81
C PRO A 7 65.04 -13.68 -26.22
N ARG A 8 64.92 -12.64 -27.01
CA ARG A 8 64.08 -11.45 -26.70
C ARG A 8 62.60 -11.81 -26.78
N ILE A 9 61.91 -11.68 -25.64
CA ILE A 9 60.45 -11.79 -25.56
C ILE A 9 59.84 -10.51 -26.12
N GLY A 10 59.14 -10.62 -27.24
CA GLY A 10 58.40 -9.53 -27.85
C GLY A 10 57.19 -9.12 -26.99
N ARG A 11 57.07 -7.82 -26.68
CA ARG A 11 55.88 -7.24 -26.04
C ARG A 11 54.71 -7.27 -27.03
N ALA A 12 53.73 -8.14 -26.77
CA ALA A 12 52.46 -8.09 -27.45
C ALA A 12 51.67 -6.88 -26.87
N ALA A 13 51.34 -5.94 -27.75
CA ALA A 13 50.45 -4.85 -27.41
C ALA A 13 49.01 -5.39 -27.29
N LEU A 14 48.43 -5.38 -26.09
CA LEU A 14 47.01 -5.62 -25.90
C LEU A 14 46.25 -4.41 -26.46
N ALA A 15 45.54 -4.63 -27.56
CA ALA A 15 44.55 -3.67 -28.05
C ALA A 15 43.34 -3.70 -27.09
N ALA A 16 43.11 -2.60 -26.40
CA ALA A 16 41.89 -2.41 -25.60
C ALA A 16 40.70 -2.20 -26.56
N ALA A 17 39.81 -3.19 -26.62
CA ALA A 17 38.54 -3.02 -27.30
C ALA A 17 37.61 -2.08 -26.48
N PRO A 18 36.96 -1.10 -27.11
CA PRO A 18 36.03 -0.26 -26.40
C PRO A 18 34.79 -1.08 -25.95
N VAL A 19 34.55 -1.15 -24.65
CA VAL A 19 33.29 -1.67 -24.10
C VAL A 19 32.22 -0.63 -24.40
N ILE A 20 31.42 -0.88 -25.44
CA ILE A 20 30.20 -0.09 -25.68
C ILE A 20 29.20 -0.52 -24.62
N LEU A 21 29.03 0.28 -23.56
CA LEU A 21 27.90 0.18 -22.66
C LEU A 21 26.63 0.56 -23.45
N LEU A 22 25.93 -0.44 -23.96
CA LEU A 22 24.54 -0.27 -24.39
C LEU A 22 23.72 0.04 -23.14
N ALA A 23 23.47 1.33 -22.89
CA ALA A 23 22.44 1.75 -21.97
C ALA A 23 21.09 1.28 -22.53
N PHE A 24 20.58 0.16 -22.03
CA PHE A 24 19.19 -0.20 -22.20
C PHE A 24 18.36 0.85 -21.46
N GLY A 25 18.00 1.90 -22.17
CA GLY A 25 16.99 2.86 -21.71
C GLY A 25 15.68 2.11 -21.54
N ALA A 26 15.31 1.80 -20.29
CA ALA A 26 13.92 1.48 -19.99
C ALA A 26 13.06 2.60 -20.60
N SER A 27 12.12 2.26 -21.49
CA SER A 27 11.17 3.23 -22.02
C SER A 27 10.50 3.92 -20.84
N ALA A 28 10.91 5.16 -20.56
CA ALA A 28 10.24 5.95 -19.53
C ALA A 28 8.75 6.05 -19.89
N TRP A 29 7.87 5.84 -18.92
CA TRP A 29 6.44 6.08 -19.08
C TRP A 29 6.25 7.55 -19.49
N ALA A 30 5.76 7.77 -20.73
CA ALA A 30 5.86 9.07 -21.43
C ALA A 30 4.52 9.80 -21.44
N GLN A 31 3.81 9.90 -20.31
CA GLN A 31 2.63 10.75 -20.21
C GLN A 31 3.04 12.19 -19.89
N SER A 32 2.47 13.17 -20.62
CA SER A 32 2.70 14.56 -20.31
C SER A 32 1.94 14.98 -19.04
N ALA A 33 2.41 16.04 -18.38
CA ALA A 33 1.70 16.61 -17.23
C ALA A 33 0.26 17.00 -17.58
N SER A 34 0.04 17.56 -18.79
CA SER A 34 -1.30 17.92 -19.26
C SER A 34 -2.22 16.72 -19.47
N ASP A 35 -1.68 15.57 -19.94
CA ASP A 35 -2.50 14.34 -20.10
C ASP A 35 -2.92 13.78 -18.74
N ILE A 36 -2.00 13.83 -17.76
CA ILE A 36 -2.32 13.40 -16.39
C ILE A 36 -3.40 14.31 -15.79
N ASP A 37 -3.21 15.62 -15.84
CA ASP A 37 -4.15 16.59 -15.28
C ASP A 37 -5.53 16.47 -15.96
N ALA A 38 -5.57 16.27 -17.28
CA ALA A 38 -6.79 16.06 -18.03
C ALA A 38 -7.52 14.77 -17.61
N ALA A 39 -6.78 13.66 -17.41
CA ALA A 39 -7.35 12.40 -16.96
C ALA A 39 -7.96 12.51 -15.55
N LEU A 40 -7.27 13.19 -14.62
CA LEU A 40 -7.79 13.43 -13.27
C LEU A 40 -9.04 14.31 -13.30
N ALA A 41 -9.03 15.43 -14.06
CA ALA A 41 -10.16 16.32 -14.16
C ALA A 41 -11.38 15.65 -14.80
N ALA A 42 -11.19 14.82 -15.83
CA ALA A 42 -12.25 14.06 -16.47
C ALA A 42 -12.89 13.07 -15.51
N ALA A 43 -12.09 12.28 -14.78
CA ALA A 43 -12.58 11.32 -13.79
C ALA A 43 -13.32 12.03 -12.64
N HIS A 44 -12.76 13.12 -12.12
CA HIS A 44 -13.40 13.91 -11.05
C HIS A 44 -14.78 14.45 -11.52
N SER A 45 -14.82 15.10 -12.68
CA SER A 45 -16.07 15.66 -13.22
C SER A 45 -17.14 14.60 -13.48
N LYS A 46 -16.71 13.41 -13.97
CA LYS A 46 -17.62 12.29 -14.28
C LYS A 46 -18.32 11.71 -13.05
N TYR A 47 -17.62 11.70 -11.91
CA TYR A 47 -18.11 10.95 -10.74
C TYR A 47 -18.48 11.81 -9.53
N LYS A 48 -18.23 13.13 -9.53
CA LYS A 48 -18.50 14.02 -8.39
C LYS A 48 -19.94 14.03 -7.89
N ASP A 49 -20.91 13.82 -8.79
CA ASP A 49 -22.32 13.88 -8.48
C ASP A 49 -22.97 12.52 -8.12
N ILE A 50 -22.16 11.44 -8.11
CA ILE A 50 -22.62 10.12 -7.67
C ILE A 50 -22.96 10.15 -6.19
N LYS A 51 -24.18 9.68 -5.86
CA LYS A 51 -24.73 9.60 -4.49
C LYS A 51 -24.84 8.16 -3.97
N GLU A 52 -24.32 7.21 -4.72
CA GLU A 52 -24.31 5.79 -4.33
C GLU A 52 -23.38 5.56 -3.15
N GLY A 53 -23.75 4.57 -2.30
CA GLY A 53 -22.97 4.18 -1.12
C GLY A 53 -23.37 4.95 0.14
N ALA A 54 -22.75 4.58 1.24
CA ALA A 54 -22.90 5.21 2.54
C ALA A 54 -21.57 5.18 3.30
N ASN A 55 -21.39 6.11 4.25
CA ASN A 55 -20.24 6.05 5.16
C ASN A 55 -20.31 4.79 6.03
N ALA A 56 -19.16 4.31 6.48
CA ALA A 56 -19.11 3.25 7.50
C ALA A 56 -19.82 3.74 8.78
N ASP A 57 -20.83 3.02 9.23
CA ASP A 57 -21.68 3.40 10.39
C ASP A 57 -21.37 2.63 11.67
N TYR A 58 -20.66 1.51 11.56
CA TYR A 58 -20.26 0.67 12.71
C TYR A 58 -19.12 1.30 13.55
N ILE A 59 -18.47 2.37 13.05
CA ILE A 59 -17.58 3.26 13.81
C ILE A 59 -18.26 4.64 13.82
N PRO A 60 -18.85 5.08 14.96
CA PRO A 60 -19.67 6.30 15.01
C PRO A 60 -18.98 7.57 14.50
N ALA A 61 -17.65 7.70 14.68
CA ALA A 61 -16.90 8.84 14.17
C ALA A 61 -16.86 8.86 12.63
N LEU A 62 -16.78 7.70 11.96
CA LEU A 62 -16.75 7.61 10.48
C LEU A 62 -18.11 7.94 9.87
N ALA A 63 -19.21 7.60 10.55
CA ALA A 63 -20.56 7.94 10.08
C ALA A 63 -20.78 9.45 9.92
N LYS A 64 -20.03 10.27 10.67
CA LYS A 64 -20.16 11.75 10.70
C LYS A 64 -19.28 12.45 9.67
N VAL A 65 -18.36 11.74 8.98
CA VAL A 65 -17.47 12.35 7.98
C VAL A 65 -18.30 12.91 6.83
N ASP A 66 -17.94 14.09 6.31
CA ASP A 66 -18.65 14.70 5.20
C ASP A 66 -18.62 13.80 3.94
N PRO A 67 -19.77 13.25 3.50
CA PRO A 67 -19.85 12.37 2.34
C PRO A 67 -19.55 13.10 1.01
N LYS A 68 -19.46 14.42 1.01
CA LYS A 68 -19.14 15.22 -0.18
C LYS A 68 -17.66 15.29 -0.47
N ILE A 69 -16.79 14.96 0.49
CA ILE A 69 -15.34 14.90 0.26
C ILE A 69 -15.08 14.04 -0.97
N TYR A 70 -14.39 14.61 -1.96
CA TYR A 70 -13.96 13.91 -3.14
C TYR A 70 -12.70 14.54 -3.72
N GLY A 71 -11.57 13.88 -3.54
CA GLY A 71 -10.26 14.32 -4.01
C GLY A 71 -9.49 13.18 -4.67
N ILE A 72 -8.81 13.50 -5.76
CA ILE A 72 -7.93 12.60 -6.51
C ILE A 72 -6.54 13.19 -6.51
N ALA A 73 -5.54 12.40 -6.12
CA ALA A 73 -4.12 12.75 -6.25
C ALA A 73 -3.35 11.62 -6.93
N LEU A 74 -2.43 11.96 -7.79
CA LEU A 74 -1.50 11.07 -8.46
C LEU A 74 -0.10 11.63 -8.31
N VAL A 75 0.85 10.76 -7.94
CA VAL A 75 2.26 11.13 -7.81
C VAL A 75 3.07 10.21 -8.71
N THR A 76 3.87 10.80 -9.59
CA THR A 76 4.74 10.06 -10.50
C THR A 76 6.03 9.63 -9.80
N THR A 77 6.74 8.65 -10.35
CA THR A 77 8.01 8.17 -9.77
C THR A 77 9.14 9.20 -9.82
N ASP A 78 8.98 10.29 -10.59
CA ASP A 78 9.88 11.46 -10.57
C ASP A 78 9.46 12.54 -9.56
N GLY A 79 8.42 12.28 -8.75
CA GLY A 79 8.01 13.12 -7.63
C GLY A 79 7.03 14.25 -7.98
N LYS A 80 6.53 14.31 -9.22
CA LYS A 80 5.51 15.31 -9.58
C LYS A 80 4.16 14.93 -9.02
N VAL A 81 3.49 15.90 -8.42
CA VAL A 81 2.17 15.75 -7.81
C VAL A 81 1.10 16.38 -8.69
N HIS A 82 0.13 15.57 -9.11
CA HIS A 82 -1.04 15.99 -9.87
C HIS A 82 -2.30 15.76 -9.02
N SER A 83 -3.26 16.67 -9.07
CA SER A 83 -4.43 16.53 -8.20
C SER A 83 -5.64 17.32 -8.67
N THR A 84 -6.82 16.91 -8.21
CA THR A 84 -8.08 17.60 -8.45
C THR A 84 -9.07 17.34 -7.33
N GLY A 85 -10.02 18.25 -7.12
CA GLY A 85 -11.01 18.17 -6.07
C GLY A 85 -10.47 18.48 -4.68
N ASP A 86 -11.08 17.90 -3.66
CA ASP A 86 -10.68 18.10 -2.26
C ASP A 86 -9.52 17.18 -1.88
N ILE A 87 -8.31 17.69 -1.96
CA ILE A 87 -7.07 16.97 -1.65
C ILE A 87 -6.52 17.28 -0.26
N THR A 88 -7.15 18.15 0.49
CA THR A 88 -6.66 18.65 1.78
C THR A 88 -7.45 18.14 2.97
N SER A 89 -8.72 17.78 2.79
CA SER A 89 -9.50 17.17 3.85
C SER A 89 -8.88 15.87 4.34
N GLU A 90 -8.71 15.79 5.67
CA GLU A 90 -8.16 14.60 6.31
C GLU A 90 -9.26 13.60 6.66
N VAL A 91 -8.97 12.34 6.42
CA VAL A 91 -9.75 11.19 6.89
C VAL A 91 -8.83 10.23 7.63
N SER A 92 -9.38 9.30 8.40
CA SER A 92 -8.56 8.22 8.97
C SER A 92 -8.15 7.23 7.88
N ILE A 93 -6.89 6.79 7.94
CA ILE A 93 -6.29 5.88 6.93
C ILE A 93 -6.98 4.51 6.90
N GLN A 94 -7.47 4.06 8.02
CA GLN A 94 -8.16 2.78 8.21
C GLN A 94 -7.34 1.61 7.63
N SER A 95 -7.99 0.69 6.93
CA SER A 95 -7.34 -0.52 6.42
C SER A 95 -6.23 -0.29 5.37
N ILE A 96 -6.04 0.92 4.87
CA ILE A 96 -4.87 1.24 4.02
C ILE A 96 -3.57 1.11 4.84
N SER A 97 -3.60 1.41 6.14
CA SER A 97 -2.46 1.29 7.05
C SER A 97 -1.84 -0.12 7.08
N LYS A 98 -2.65 -1.16 6.86
CA LYS A 98 -2.19 -2.55 6.84
C LYS A 98 -1.05 -2.81 5.87
N VAL A 99 -1.06 -2.15 4.71
CA VAL A 99 -0.01 -2.26 3.69
C VAL A 99 1.34 -1.84 4.26
N PHE A 100 1.37 -0.75 4.99
CA PHE A 100 2.63 -0.17 5.47
C PHE A 100 3.15 -0.90 6.72
N THR A 101 2.26 -1.41 7.59
CA THR A 101 2.68 -2.29 8.69
C THR A 101 3.17 -3.64 8.15
N MET A 102 2.54 -4.20 7.11
CA MET A 102 3.06 -5.37 6.40
C MET A 102 4.45 -5.10 5.82
N ALA A 103 4.62 -3.98 5.11
CA ALA A 103 5.92 -3.58 4.56
C ALA A 103 6.98 -3.43 5.64
N GLN A 104 6.64 -2.86 6.81
CA GLN A 104 7.54 -2.74 7.93
C GLN A 104 7.98 -4.10 8.48
N VAL A 105 7.06 -5.05 8.66
CA VAL A 105 7.40 -6.40 9.12
C VAL A 105 8.28 -7.13 8.10
N ILE A 106 8.02 -6.96 6.80
CA ILE A 106 8.89 -7.50 5.75
C ILE A 106 10.31 -6.91 5.84
N GLU A 107 10.45 -5.60 6.10
CA GLU A 107 11.76 -4.97 6.31
C GLU A 107 12.47 -5.49 7.55
N GLU A 108 11.75 -5.71 8.66
CA GLU A 108 12.34 -6.13 9.93
C GLU A 108 12.68 -7.63 9.97
N MET A 109 11.85 -8.49 9.36
CA MET A 109 11.91 -9.94 9.55
C MET A 109 12.05 -10.75 8.26
N GLY A 110 11.85 -10.10 7.09
CA GLY A 110 11.78 -10.75 5.79
C GLY A 110 10.38 -11.25 5.42
N ALA A 111 10.12 -11.34 4.12
CA ALA A 111 8.82 -11.76 3.58
C ALA A 111 8.43 -13.20 3.97
N GLN A 112 9.40 -14.10 4.05
CA GLN A 112 9.16 -15.50 4.43
C GLN A 112 8.61 -15.63 5.85
N ALA A 113 9.12 -14.84 6.80
CA ALA A 113 8.63 -14.87 8.19
C ALA A 113 7.15 -14.49 8.29
N LEU A 114 6.71 -13.54 7.48
CA LEU A 114 5.31 -13.15 7.38
C LEU A 114 4.45 -14.28 6.76
N ALA A 115 4.88 -14.85 5.64
CA ALA A 115 4.18 -15.92 4.95
C ALA A 115 4.03 -17.18 5.83
N ASP A 116 5.08 -17.55 6.55
CA ASP A 116 5.08 -18.71 7.47
C ASP A 116 4.15 -18.51 8.68
N ASN A 117 4.03 -17.27 9.16
CA ASN A 117 3.21 -17.00 10.32
C ASN A 117 1.71 -17.04 10.00
N MET A 118 1.26 -16.40 8.92
CA MET A 118 -0.18 -16.20 8.67
C MET A 118 -0.63 -16.39 7.23
N GLY A 119 0.28 -16.71 6.30
CA GLY A 119 -0.04 -16.84 4.89
C GLY A 119 -0.15 -15.49 4.17
N VAL A 120 -0.31 -15.56 2.85
CA VAL A 120 -0.38 -14.40 1.97
C VAL A 120 -1.54 -14.47 0.97
N ASP A 121 -2.26 -15.58 0.93
CA ASP A 121 -3.37 -15.83 0.00
C ASP A 121 -4.65 -15.11 0.42
N ALA A 122 -5.53 -14.84 -0.55
CA ALA A 122 -6.86 -14.33 -0.27
C ALA A 122 -7.68 -15.40 0.50
N THR A 123 -8.38 -14.97 1.56
CA THR A 123 -9.16 -15.89 2.40
C THR A 123 -10.44 -16.39 1.74
N GLY A 124 -10.93 -15.74 0.68
CA GLY A 124 -12.24 -16.00 0.10
C GLY A 124 -13.42 -15.66 1.03
N GLN A 125 -13.17 -14.94 2.12
CA GLN A 125 -14.12 -14.57 3.18
C GLN A 125 -14.08 -13.07 3.44
N VAL A 126 -15.12 -12.54 4.10
CA VAL A 126 -15.14 -11.15 4.53
C VAL A 126 -13.95 -10.82 5.43
N PHE A 127 -13.47 -9.58 5.37
CA PHE A 127 -12.22 -9.12 5.97
C PHE A 127 -12.09 -9.30 7.50
N ASN A 128 -13.20 -9.57 8.21
CA ASN A 128 -13.26 -9.79 9.65
C ASN A 128 -13.96 -11.11 10.01
N SER A 129 -13.82 -12.14 9.15
CA SER A 129 -14.45 -13.44 9.33
C SER A 129 -13.81 -14.22 10.48
N ILE A 130 -14.58 -14.51 11.52
CA ILE A 130 -14.19 -15.47 12.58
C ILE A 130 -14.16 -16.88 12.01
N ASN A 131 -15.10 -17.22 11.12
CA ASN A 131 -15.16 -18.54 10.49
C ASN A 131 -13.87 -18.85 9.69
N ALA A 132 -13.29 -17.87 9.02
CA ALA A 132 -12.01 -18.06 8.34
C ALA A 132 -10.89 -18.36 9.33
N VAL A 133 -10.83 -17.66 10.47
CA VAL A 133 -9.84 -17.94 11.53
C VAL A 133 -9.98 -19.36 12.05
N GLU A 134 -11.20 -19.81 12.34
CA GLU A 134 -11.48 -21.18 12.81
C GLU A 134 -11.12 -22.21 11.73
N GLN A 135 -11.58 -22.01 10.49
CA GLN A 135 -11.36 -22.95 9.38
C GLN A 135 -9.88 -23.21 9.11
N TYR A 136 -9.08 -22.16 9.14
CA TYR A 136 -7.64 -22.23 8.84
C TYR A 136 -6.75 -22.22 10.08
N ARG A 137 -7.35 -22.21 11.29
CA ARG A 137 -6.62 -22.15 12.56
C ARG A 137 -5.61 -21.00 12.60
N GLY A 138 -6.05 -19.84 12.13
CA GLY A 138 -5.23 -18.64 12.03
C GLY A 138 -4.16 -18.64 10.93
N ALA A 139 -3.94 -19.74 10.19
CA ALA A 139 -3.20 -19.73 8.94
C ALA A 139 -4.04 -19.12 7.80
N GLU A 140 -3.44 -18.79 6.67
CA GLU A 140 -4.13 -18.21 5.51
C GLU A 140 -4.87 -16.88 5.81
N MET A 141 -4.46 -16.20 6.88
CA MET A 141 -4.99 -14.90 7.30
C MET A 141 -4.06 -13.79 6.83
N ASN A 142 -3.97 -13.55 5.54
CA ASN A 142 -3.06 -12.56 4.95
C ASN A 142 -3.09 -11.19 5.68
N PRO A 143 -2.02 -10.38 5.60
CA PRO A 143 -1.89 -9.12 6.34
C PRO A 143 -2.94 -8.04 6.03
N LEU A 144 -3.76 -8.21 4.98
CA LEU A 144 -4.72 -7.19 4.53
C LEU A 144 -6.17 -7.46 4.98
N VAL A 145 -6.42 -8.58 5.69
CA VAL A 145 -7.66 -8.81 6.45
C VAL A 145 -7.42 -8.60 7.94
N ASN A 146 -8.48 -8.35 8.73
CA ASN A 146 -8.30 -7.97 10.13
C ASN A 146 -7.51 -8.98 10.96
N PRO A 147 -7.78 -10.30 10.92
CA PRO A 147 -7.01 -11.27 11.69
C PRO A 147 -5.51 -11.21 11.37
N GLY A 148 -5.16 -11.23 10.10
CA GLY A 148 -3.76 -11.15 9.66
C GLY A 148 -3.12 -9.80 9.97
N ALA A 149 -3.85 -8.70 9.84
CA ALA A 149 -3.34 -7.36 10.14
C ALA A 149 -3.01 -7.18 11.63
N ILE A 150 -3.86 -7.67 12.54
CA ILE A 150 -3.60 -7.62 13.98
C ILE A 150 -2.40 -8.51 14.32
N ALA A 151 -2.29 -9.69 13.73
CA ALA A 151 -1.14 -10.55 13.89
C ALA A 151 0.14 -9.91 13.32
N THR A 152 0.07 -9.28 12.15
CA THR A 152 1.20 -8.51 11.57
C THR A 152 1.63 -7.38 12.49
N THR A 153 0.68 -6.64 13.06
CA THR A 153 0.99 -5.57 14.03
C THR A 153 1.76 -6.10 15.25
N SER A 154 1.40 -7.31 15.73
CA SER A 154 2.10 -7.96 16.84
C SER A 154 3.54 -8.41 16.50
N MET A 155 3.88 -8.50 15.21
CA MET A 155 5.23 -8.87 14.76
C MET A 155 6.21 -7.68 14.72
N VAL A 156 5.72 -6.44 14.78
CA VAL A 156 6.59 -5.26 14.81
C VAL A 156 7.40 -5.26 16.10
N SER A 157 8.73 -5.24 15.97
CA SER A 157 9.66 -5.34 17.09
C SER A 157 9.66 -4.09 17.97
N GLY A 158 9.75 -4.27 19.30
CA GLY A 158 9.88 -3.18 20.28
C GLY A 158 9.81 -3.69 21.71
N ALA A 159 10.50 -3.03 22.62
CA ALA A 159 10.53 -3.40 24.03
C ALA A 159 9.29 -2.90 24.83
N SER A 160 8.48 -2.04 24.22
CA SER A 160 7.26 -1.50 24.81
C SER A 160 6.24 -1.14 23.75
N ARG A 161 4.95 -1.02 24.18
CA ARG A 161 3.88 -0.53 23.32
C ARG A 161 4.24 0.81 22.65
N ALA A 162 4.81 1.73 23.41
CA ALA A 162 5.19 3.05 22.90
C ALA A 162 6.28 2.97 21.81
N GLU A 163 7.26 2.08 21.97
CA GLU A 163 8.30 1.87 20.97
C GLU A 163 7.72 1.28 19.66
N VAL A 164 6.90 0.22 19.78
CA VAL A 164 6.21 -0.37 18.64
C VAL A 164 5.37 0.69 17.90
N TRP A 165 4.58 1.46 18.65
CA TRP A 165 3.76 2.52 18.09
C TRP A 165 4.58 3.59 17.36
N ASN A 166 5.65 4.07 17.99
CA ASN A 166 6.51 5.10 17.39
C ASN A 166 7.17 4.61 16.10
N LYS A 167 7.55 3.35 16.02
CA LYS A 167 8.06 2.73 14.79
C LYS A 167 6.99 2.71 13.70
N ILE A 168 5.79 2.25 14.01
CA ILE A 168 4.66 2.19 13.06
C ILE A 168 4.35 3.59 12.53
N LEU A 169 4.13 4.56 13.41
CA LEU A 169 3.81 5.94 13.02
C LEU A 169 4.96 6.60 12.24
N GLY A 170 6.20 6.32 12.63
CA GLY A 170 7.41 6.79 11.94
C GLY A 170 7.48 6.24 10.51
N PHE A 171 7.27 4.94 10.33
CA PHE A 171 7.32 4.29 9.03
C PHE A 171 6.22 4.79 8.09
N HIS A 172 4.99 4.94 8.60
CA HIS A 172 3.89 5.56 7.85
C HIS A 172 4.21 7.00 7.45
N SER A 173 4.81 7.78 8.35
CA SER A 173 5.23 9.17 8.10
C SER A 173 6.31 9.25 7.02
N ASP A 174 7.26 8.32 7.01
CA ASP A 174 8.29 8.23 5.99
C ASP A 174 7.71 7.93 4.61
N PHE A 175 6.72 7.03 4.53
CA PHE A 175 6.00 6.75 3.29
C PHE A 175 5.22 7.97 2.79
N ALA A 176 4.57 8.72 3.69
CA ALA A 176 3.82 9.93 3.35
C ALA A 176 4.72 11.13 3.01
N GLY A 177 5.99 11.09 3.42
CA GLY A 177 6.95 12.19 3.27
C GLY A 177 6.66 13.38 4.18
N ARG A 178 5.83 13.21 5.19
CA ARG A 178 5.55 14.18 6.26
C ARG A 178 5.22 13.48 7.57
N LYS A 179 5.36 14.19 8.69
CA LYS A 179 4.91 13.70 9.99
C LYS A 179 3.38 13.55 9.99
N LEU A 180 2.91 12.34 10.26
CA LEU A 180 1.49 12.01 10.44
C LEU A 180 1.12 12.07 11.93
N SER A 181 -0.18 12.15 12.21
CA SER A 181 -0.74 12.14 13.56
C SER A 181 -2.01 11.29 13.62
N VAL A 182 -2.43 10.94 14.83
CA VAL A 182 -3.64 10.15 15.08
C VAL A 182 -4.84 11.08 15.23
N ASN A 183 -5.94 10.73 14.59
CA ASN A 183 -7.25 11.30 14.90
C ASN A 183 -7.78 10.67 16.20
N GLN A 184 -7.69 11.40 17.30
CA GLN A 184 -8.05 10.87 18.61
C GLN A 184 -9.55 10.57 18.76
N GLU A 185 -10.43 11.30 18.05
CA GLU A 185 -11.87 11.01 18.04
C GLU A 185 -12.15 9.67 17.37
N VAL A 186 -11.53 9.42 16.22
CA VAL A 186 -11.67 8.13 15.50
C VAL A 186 -11.06 7.00 16.31
N PHE A 187 -9.85 7.17 16.86
CA PHE A 187 -9.21 6.15 17.70
C PHE A 187 -10.10 5.73 18.87
N LYS A 188 -10.60 6.73 19.64
CA LYS A 188 -11.49 6.45 20.76
C LYS A 188 -12.78 5.77 20.32
N SER A 189 -13.41 6.28 19.27
CA SER A 189 -14.67 5.73 18.74
C SER A 189 -14.53 4.28 18.29
N GLU A 190 -13.42 3.93 17.62
CA GLU A 190 -13.15 2.57 17.17
C GLU A 190 -12.75 1.67 18.34
N ALA A 191 -11.95 2.15 19.31
CA ALA A 191 -11.57 1.41 20.50
C ALA A 191 -12.80 1.02 21.34
N ASP A 192 -13.80 1.90 21.44
CA ASP A 192 -15.04 1.65 22.15
C ASP A 192 -15.96 0.60 21.45
N THR A 193 -15.72 0.31 20.16
CA THR A 193 -16.57 -0.57 19.32
C THR A 193 -15.82 -1.76 18.68
N ASN A 194 -14.59 -2.05 19.10
CA ASN A 194 -13.73 -3.05 18.44
C ASN A 194 -13.77 -4.46 19.06
N GLN A 195 -14.79 -4.81 19.84
CA GLN A 195 -14.91 -6.11 20.54
C GLN A 195 -14.76 -7.31 19.62
N ARG A 196 -15.24 -7.17 18.35
CA ARG A 196 -15.03 -8.22 17.34
C ARG A 196 -13.56 -8.43 17.02
N ASN A 197 -12.78 -7.38 16.86
CA ASN A 197 -11.33 -7.46 16.62
C ASN A 197 -10.60 -8.01 17.85
N GLN A 198 -11.04 -7.69 19.07
CA GLN A 198 -10.51 -8.27 20.29
C GLN A 198 -10.76 -9.78 20.34
N ALA A 199 -11.97 -10.24 20.00
CA ALA A 199 -12.29 -11.67 19.92
C ALA A 199 -11.41 -12.39 18.84
N ILE A 200 -11.26 -11.78 17.66
CA ILE A 200 -10.39 -12.29 16.59
C ILE A 200 -8.94 -12.41 17.07
N SER A 201 -8.41 -11.39 17.74
CA SER A 201 -7.02 -11.44 18.24
C SER A 201 -6.79 -12.51 19.30
N MET A 202 -7.78 -12.75 20.15
CA MET A 202 -7.73 -13.86 21.13
C MET A 202 -7.72 -15.24 20.44
N LEU A 203 -8.49 -15.42 19.36
CA LEU A 203 -8.43 -16.65 18.55
C LEU A 203 -7.07 -16.80 17.87
N MET A 204 -6.54 -15.74 17.26
CA MET A 204 -5.21 -15.74 16.64
C MET A 204 -4.11 -16.06 17.67
N TYR A 205 -4.26 -15.60 18.90
CA TYR A 205 -3.37 -15.96 20.03
C TYR A 205 -3.50 -17.43 20.39
N ALA A 206 -4.72 -17.96 20.49
CA ALA A 206 -4.97 -19.37 20.79
C ALA A 206 -4.37 -20.32 19.72
N TYR A 207 -4.30 -19.86 18.47
CA TYR A 207 -3.66 -20.61 17.37
C TYR A 207 -2.15 -20.28 17.21
N GLY A 208 -1.55 -19.54 18.14
CA GLY A 208 -0.10 -19.22 18.15
C GLY A 208 0.37 -18.26 17.07
N LYS A 209 -0.56 -17.51 16.44
CA LYS A 209 -0.26 -16.52 15.41
C LYS A 209 0.08 -15.14 15.97
N ILE A 210 -0.39 -14.86 17.17
CA ILE A 210 0.04 -13.76 18.04
C ILE A 210 0.74 -14.40 19.22
N LYS A 211 1.98 -14.01 19.51
CA LYS A 211 2.80 -14.64 20.56
C LYS A 211 2.71 -13.92 21.90
N ASP A 212 2.49 -12.59 21.83
CA ASP A 212 2.42 -11.73 23.01
C ASP A 212 0.98 -11.34 23.36
N ASN A 213 0.75 -10.15 23.90
CA ASN A 213 -0.55 -9.69 24.34
C ASN A 213 -1.49 -9.34 23.16
N PRO A 214 -2.52 -10.16 22.89
CA PRO A 214 -3.42 -9.95 21.76
C PRO A 214 -4.26 -8.67 21.87
N LEU A 215 -4.61 -8.25 23.09
CA LEU A 215 -5.36 -7.01 23.32
C LEU A 215 -4.48 -5.79 23.06
N GLN A 216 -3.20 -5.83 23.41
CA GLN A 216 -2.26 -4.77 23.07
C GLN A 216 -2.03 -4.69 21.55
N ALA A 217 -1.92 -5.83 20.86
CA ALA A 217 -1.82 -5.86 19.40
C ALA A 217 -3.06 -5.24 18.75
N THR A 218 -4.27 -5.52 19.27
CA THR A 218 -5.52 -4.93 18.82
C THR A 218 -5.57 -3.42 19.07
N ASP A 219 -5.08 -2.96 20.22
CA ASP A 219 -5.06 -1.53 20.58
C ASP A 219 -4.12 -0.74 19.63
N ILE A 220 -2.90 -1.24 19.39
CA ILE A 220 -1.96 -0.62 18.44
C ILE A 220 -2.53 -0.64 17.01
N TYR A 221 -3.14 -1.75 16.61
CA TYR A 221 -3.82 -1.87 15.31
C TYR A 221 -4.96 -0.84 15.16
N THR A 222 -5.75 -0.62 16.21
CA THR A 222 -6.84 0.37 16.22
C THR A 222 -6.27 1.79 16.12
N GLU A 223 -5.19 2.09 16.85
CA GLU A 223 -4.52 3.38 16.76
C GLU A 223 -3.94 3.65 15.37
N GLN A 224 -3.34 2.64 14.73
CA GLN A 224 -2.81 2.76 13.36
C GLN A 224 -3.95 3.02 12.33
N CYS A 225 -5.14 2.42 12.50
CA CYS A 225 -6.30 2.70 11.65
C CYS A 225 -6.76 4.16 11.73
N ALA A 226 -6.54 4.81 12.88
CA ALA A 226 -6.93 6.19 13.14
C ALA A 226 -5.90 7.26 12.71
N ILE A 227 -4.80 6.91 12.05
CA ILE A 227 -3.84 7.88 11.50
C ILE A 227 -4.56 8.77 10.49
N SER A 228 -4.42 10.11 10.64
CA SER A 228 -4.96 11.13 9.73
C SER A 228 -4.14 11.24 8.47
N VAL A 229 -4.81 11.17 7.32
CA VAL A 229 -4.21 11.31 5.98
C VAL A 229 -5.15 12.06 5.04
N ASN A 230 -4.59 12.74 4.05
CA ASN A 230 -5.32 13.31 2.92
C ASN A 230 -4.98 12.59 1.61
N ALA A 231 -5.63 12.96 0.51
CA ALA A 231 -5.44 12.30 -0.77
C ALA A 231 -3.99 12.39 -1.28
N LYS A 232 -3.30 13.51 -1.03
CA LYS A 232 -1.90 13.70 -1.41
C LYS A 232 -0.98 12.78 -0.62
N ASP A 233 -1.17 12.66 0.69
CA ASP A 233 -0.37 11.75 1.52
C ASP A 233 -0.45 10.32 0.99
N LEU A 234 -1.67 9.84 0.78
CA LEU A 234 -1.93 8.50 0.27
C LEU A 234 -1.33 8.27 -1.12
N ALA A 235 -1.37 9.28 -2.00
CA ALA A 235 -0.76 9.18 -3.33
C ALA A 235 0.77 9.12 -3.25
N VAL A 236 1.41 9.87 -2.35
CA VAL A 236 2.86 9.79 -2.08
C VAL A 236 3.23 8.42 -1.52
N MET A 237 2.44 7.90 -0.57
CA MET A 237 2.63 6.56 -0.02
C MET A 237 2.57 5.48 -1.11
N ALA A 238 1.56 5.55 -2.00
CA ALA A 238 1.45 4.65 -3.14
C ALA A 238 2.59 4.81 -4.15
N ALA A 239 3.02 6.05 -4.43
CA ALA A 239 4.13 6.35 -5.32
C ALA A 239 5.49 5.88 -4.77
N THR A 240 5.66 5.84 -3.45
CA THR A 240 6.83 5.25 -2.79
C THR A 240 6.94 3.76 -3.14
N LEU A 241 5.82 3.02 -3.13
CA LEU A 241 5.79 1.63 -3.60
C LEU A 241 6.04 1.55 -5.12
N ALA A 242 5.41 2.43 -5.93
CA ALA A 242 5.63 2.47 -7.37
C ALA A 242 7.09 2.72 -7.75
N ASN A 243 7.84 3.40 -6.89
CA ASN A 243 9.23 3.79 -7.08
C ASN A 243 10.22 2.89 -6.32
N GLY A 244 9.89 1.62 -6.14
CA GLY A 244 10.80 0.66 -5.50
C GLY A 244 11.13 0.99 -4.05
N GLY A 245 10.16 1.49 -3.28
CA GLY A 245 10.33 1.81 -1.86
C GLY A 245 11.05 3.14 -1.58
N LYS A 246 11.42 3.89 -2.63
CA LYS A 246 12.01 5.22 -2.48
C LYS A 246 10.92 6.28 -2.62
N ASN A 247 10.70 7.07 -1.56
CA ASN A 247 9.76 8.17 -1.59
C ASN A 247 10.19 9.20 -2.66
N PRO A 248 9.39 9.41 -3.72
CA PRO A 248 9.82 10.24 -4.84
C PRO A 248 9.81 11.75 -4.52
N VAL A 249 9.11 12.16 -3.46
CA VAL A 249 9.03 13.57 -3.04
C VAL A 249 10.20 13.95 -2.12
N THR A 250 10.56 13.06 -1.18
CA THR A 250 11.63 13.34 -0.21
C THR A 250 12.98 12.76 -0.61
N GLY A 251 13.00 11.80 -1.54
CA GLY A 251 14.21 11.07 -1.93
C GLY A 251 14.65 9.99 -0.94
N LYS A 252 13.93 9.81 0.20
CA LYS A 252 14.27 8.81 1.21
C LYS A 252 13.96 7.40 0.72
N GLN A 253 14.93 6.47 0.83
CA GLN A 253 14.66 5.04 0.70
C GLN A 253 13.97 4.57 1.98
N VAL A 254 12.67 4.27 1.91
CA VAL A 254 11.84 3.91 3.07
C VAL A 254 11.84 2.40 3.28
N MET A 255 11.81 1.63 2.20
CA MET A 255 11.98 0.18 2.24
C MET A 255 12.87 -0.27 1.08
N LYS A 256 13.48 -1.44 1.20
CA LYS A 256 14.32 -2.02 0.16
C LYS A 256 13.50 -2.34 -1.09
N ALA A 257 14.07 -2.08 -2.27
CA ALA A 257 13.39 -2.33 -3.54
C ALA A 257 13.05 -3.82 -3.74
N GLU A 258 13.88 -4.71 -3.23
CA GLU A 258 13.69 -6.16 -3.29
C GLU A 258 12.46 -6.67 -2.51
N ASN A 259 11.97 -5.89 -1.52
CA ASN A 259 10.81 -6.23 -0.68
C ASN A 259 9.48 -5.65 -1.20
N VAL A 260 9.52 -4.78 -2.22
CA VAL A 260 8.31 -4.16 -2.77
C VAL A 260 7.42 -5.16 -3.54
N PRO A 261 7.97 -6.09 -4.34
CA PRO A 261 7.15 -7.06 -5.07
C PRO A 261 6.19 -7.87 -4.19
N GLU A 262 6.63 -8.30 -3.01
CA GLU A 262 5.81 -9.08 -2.07
C GLU A 262 4.65 -8.24 -1.53
N VAL A 263 4.89 -6.97 -1.20
CA VAL A 263 3.85 -6.03 -0.79
C VAL A 263 2.81 -5.86 -1.89
N LEU A 264 3.25 -5.61 -3.12
CA LEU A 264 2.35 -5.43 -4.27
C LEU A 264 1.59 -6.71 -4.61
N ALA A 265 2.19 -7.89 -4.46
CA ALA A 265 1.53 -9.16 -4.70
C ALA A 265 0.34 -9.38 -3.75
N VAL A 266 0.52 -9.13 -2.44
CA VAL A 266 -0.59 -9.24 -1.47
C VAL A 266 -1.64 -8.15 -1.72
N MET A 267 -1.25 -6.93 -2.10
CA MET A 267 -2.20 -5.88 -2.50
C MET A 267 -3.02 -6.29 -3.73
N ALA A 268 -2.44 -6.99 -4.70
CA ALA A 268 -3.12 -7.43 -5.91
C ALA A 268 -4.20 -8.49 -5.60
N THR A 269 -3.91 -9.42 -4.69
CA THR A 269 -4.78 -10.57 -4.42
C THR A 269 -5.81 -10.34 -3.31
N ALA A 270 -5.53 -9.42 -2.36
CA ALA A 270 -6.34 -9.26 -1.15
C ALA A 270 -6.65 -7.79 -0.77
N GLY A 271 -6.31 -6.81 -1.61
CA GLY A 271 -6.33 -5.40 -1.23
C GLY A 271 -7.70 -4.76 -1.16
N LEU A 272 -8.72 -5.24 -1.90
CA LEU A 272 -10.08 -4.70 -1.93
C LEU A 272 -11.11 -5.68 -1.35
N TYR A 273 -10.78 -6.32 -0.23
CA TYR A 273 -11.68 -7.26 0.45
C TYR A 273 -12.18 -8.34 -0.51
N ASP A 274 -13.49 -8.61 -0.51
CA ASP A 274 -14.11 -9.64 -1.35
C ASP A 274 -14.06 -9.30 -2.86
N ASP A 275 -13.88 -8.01 -3.21
CA ASP A 275 -13.84 -7.52 -4.59
C ASP A 275 -12.42 -7.46 -5.18
N SER A 276 -11.39 -7.98 -4.50
CA SER A 276 -9.99 -7.90 -4.95
C SER A 276 -9.77 -8.49 -6.35
N GLY A 277 -10.37 -9.65 -6.63
CA GLY A 277 -10.28 -10.28 -7.95
C GLY A 277 -10.94 -9.47 -9.05
N LYS A 278 -12.16 -8.94 -8.80
CA LYS A 278 -12.88 -8.06 -9.73
C LYS A 278 -12.13 -6.76 -9.98
N TRP A 279 -11.53 -6.19 -8.92
CA TRP A 279 -10.70 -5.00 -9.03
C TRP A 279 -9.49 -5.26 -9.93
N LEU A 280 -8.72 -6.31 -9.65
CA LEU A 280 -7.53 -6.64 -10.43
C LEU A 280 -7.88 -6.93 -11.89
N TYR A 281 -8.98 -7.65 -12.15
CA TYR A 281 -9.48 -7.89 -13.50
C TYR A 281 -9.80 -6.59 -14.25
N THR A 282 -10.37 -5.60 -13.55
CA THR A 282 -10.79 -4.33 -14.16
C THR A 282 -9.64 -3.36 -14.38
N THR A 283 -8.70 -3.28 -13.45
CA THR A 283 -7.65 -2.24 -13.44
C THR A 283 -6.25 -2.77 -13.69
N GLY A 284 -5.98 -4.03 -13.35
CA GLY A 284 -4.64 -4.60 -13.31
C GLY A 284 -3.75 -4.05 -12.19
N LEU A 285 -4.25 -3.16 -11.30
CA LEU A 285 -3.42 -2.47 -10.32
C LEU A 285 -3.47 -3.14 -8.95
N PRO A 286 -2.32 -3.43 -8.31
CA PRO A 286 -2.26 -3.61 -6.87
C PRO A 286 -2.86 -2.41 -6.16
N ALA A 287 -3.75 -2.65 -5.18
CA ALA A 287 -4.45 -1.56 -4.51
C ALA A 287 -4.83 -1.93 -3.07
N LYS A 288 -5.19 -0.92 -2.27
CA LYS A 288 -5.78 -1.13 -0.93
C LYS A 288 -6.85 -0.10 -0.65
N SER A 289 -7.99 -0.58 -0.17
CA SER A 289 -9.10 0.25 0.30
C SER A 289 -9.11 0.37 1.82
N GLY A 290 -9.73 1.45 2.29
CA GLY A 290 -9.99 1.69 3.71
C GLY A 290 -11.38 2.26 3.92
N VAL A 291 -12.08 1.83 4.99
CA VAL A 291 -13.45 2.25 5.29
C VAL A 291 -13.57 3.73 5.70
N GLY A 292 -12.47 4.46 5.80
CA GLY A 292 -12.44 5.92 5.84
C GLY A 292 -12.75 6.60 4.50
N GLY A 293 -12.94 5.80 3.43
CA GLY A 293 -13.29 6.28 2.07
C GLY A 293 -12.09 6.44 1.15
N GLY A 294 -10.90 6.01 1.56
CA GLY A 294 -9.70 6.03 0.73
C GLY A 294 -9.48 4.76 -0.07
N ILE A 295 -8.92 4.90 -1.27
CA ILE A 295 -8.28 3.81 -2.03
C ILE A 295 -6.94 4.31 -2.55
N ILE A 296 -5.88 3.53 -2.34
CA ILE A 296 -4.59 3.68 -3.03
C ILE A 296 -4.45 2.60 -4.09
N ALA A 297 -3.82 2.95 -5.22
CA ALA A 297 -3.42 1.97 -6.23
C ALA A 297 -2.04 2.30 -6.78
N VAL A 298 -1.32 1.27 -7.18
CA VAL A 298 0.08 1.36 -7.60
C VAL A 298 0.23 0.89 -9.04
N SER A 299 0.75 1.75 -9.90
CA SER A 299 1.26 1.38 -11.22
C SER A 299 2.79 1.28 -11.13
N PRO A 300 3.37 0.09 -11.02
CA PRO A 300 4.81 -0.09 -10.77
C PRO A 300 5.67 0.62 -11.83
N GLY A 301 6.66 1.38 -11.38
CA GLY A 301 7.57 2.13 -12.24
C GLY A 301 6.96 3.38 -12.89
N LYS A 302 5.68 3.71 -12.62
CA LYS A 302 4.97 4.82 -13.26
C LYS A 302 4.45 5.83 -12.24
N PHE A 303 3.46 5.45 -11.41
CA PHE A 303 2.81 6.34 -10.47
C PHE A 303 2.12 5.59 -9.31
N GLY A 304 1.90 6.32 -8.22
CA GLY A 304 0.91 6.00 -7.21
C GLY A 304 -0.29 6.92 -7.35
N ILE A 305 -1.49 6.41 -7.19
CA ILE A 305 -2.74 7.18 -7.21
C ILE A 305 -3.53 6.91 -5.94
N ALA A 306 -4.16 7.95 -5.42
CA ALA A 306 -5.08 7.86 -4.31
C ALA A 306 -6.34 8.67 -4.58
N VAL A 307 -7.46 8.14 -4.12
CA VAL A 307 -8.74 8.84 -4.14
C VAL A 307 -9.38 8.72 -2.77
N ILE A 308 -9.83 9.83 -2.24
CA ILE A 308 -10.65 9.89 -1.02
C ILE A 308 -12.08 10.29 -1.38
N SER A 309 -13.02 9.45 -0.99
CA SER A 309 -14.45 9.67 -1.14
C SER A 309 -15.20 8.76 -0.16
N PRO A 310 -15.71 9.28 0.98
CA PRO A 310 -16.23 8.48 2.10
C PRO A 310 -17.33 7.47 1.78
N PRO A 311 -18.31 7.73 0.89
CA PRO A 311 -19.37 6.75 0.62
C PRO A 311 -18.84 5.43 0.04
N LEU A 312 -19.19 4.32 0.72
CA LEU A 312 -18.73 2.95 0.45
C LEU A 312 -19.85 2.12 -0.18
N ASP A 313 -19.46 1.12 -0.97
CA ASP A 313 -20.35 0.03 -1.40
C ASP A 313 -20.54 -1.03 -0.30
N LYS A 314 -21.27 -2.10 -0.63
CA LYS A 314 -21.56 -3.20 0.31
C LYS A 314 -20.32 -3.97 0.76
N ALA A 315 -19.27 -4.00 -0.04
CA ALA A 315 -18.00 -4.66 0.29
C ALA A 315 -17.10 -3.77 1.18
N GLY A 316 -17.42 -2.48 1.35
CA GLY A 316 -16.67 -1.51 2.14
C GLY A 316 -15.65 -0.70 1.31
N ASN A 317 -15.78 -0.68 -0.01
CA ASN A 317 -14.91 0.07 -0.91
C ASN A 317 -15.57 1.36 -1.37
N SER A 318 -14.81 2.46 -1.44
CA SER A 318 -15.31 3.75 -1.91
C SER A 318 -15.84 3.67 -3.34
N VAL A 319 -17.12 4.02 -3.54
CA VAL A 319 -17.80 3.92 -4.84
C VAL A 319 -17.15 4.82 -5.89
N ARG A 320 -16.96 6.10 -5.58
CA ARG A 320 -16.34 7.07 -6.49
C ARG A 320 -14.87 6.77 -6.75
N ALA A 321 -14.14 6.34 -5.72
CA ALA A 321 -12.71 6.04 -5.84
C ALA A 321 -12.42 4.88 -6.79
N GLN A 322 -13.18 3.79 -6.71
CA GLN A 322 -13.03 2.65 -7.63
C GLN A 322 -13.18 3.08 -9.08
N LYS A 323 -14.25 3.82 -9.37
CA LYS A 323 -14.58 4.28 -10.73
C LYS A 323 -13.51 5.25 -11.27
N ALA A 324 -13.08 6.22 -10.43
CA ALA A 324 -12.10 7.23 -10.82
C ALA A 324 -10.71 6.62 -11.08
N ILE A 325 -10.23 5.75 -10.21
CA ILE A 325 -8.91 5.12 -10.40
C ILE A 325 -8.91 4.25 -11.66
N ALA A 326 -9.99 3.52 -11.93
CA ALA A 326 -10.10 2.70 -13.14
C ALA A 326 -10.01 3.55 -14.41
N ASP A 327 -10.77 4.66 -14.48
CA ASP A 327 -10.73 5.55 -15.64
C ASP A 327 -9.35 6.22 -15.82
N VAL A 328 -8.76 6.73 -14.75
CA VAL A 328 -7.42 7.35 -14.79
C VAL A 328 -6.37 6.33 -15.21
N SER A 329 -6.38 5.13 -14.63
CA SER A 329 -5.45 4.07 -14.99
C SER A 329 -5.56 3.69 -16.47
N ASN A 330 -6.77 3.55 -16.98
CA ASN A 330 -7.01 3.23 -18.39
C ASN A 330 -6.52 4.35 -19.31
N ALA A 331 -6.83 5.61 -18.99
CA ALA A 331 -6.40 6.77 -19.78
C ALA A 331 -4.88 6.91 -19.85
N LEU A 332 -4.19 6.59 -18.76
CA LEU A 332 -2.74 6.77 -18.63
C LEU A 332 -1.91 5.49 -18.91
N GLY A 333 -2.57 4.38 -19.29
CA GLY A 333 -1.88 3.10 -19.51
C GLY A 333 -1.22 2.56 -18.24
N GLY A 334 -1.93 2.68 -17.10
CA GLY A 334 -1.43 2.27 -15.79
C GLY A 334 -1.32 0.77 -15.58
N ASN A 335 -2.15 -0.03 -16.29
CA ASN A 335 -2.20 -1.48 -16.13
C ASN A 335 -0.88 -2.15 -16.53
N PRO A 336 -0.14 -2.80 -15.59
CA PRO A 336 1.13 -3.44 -15.87
C PRO A 336 1.03 -4.69 -16.76
N TYR A 337 -0.16 -5.30 -16.86
CA TYR A 337 -0.41 -6.48 -17.71
C TYR A 337 -0.74 -6.12 -19.16
N ALA A 338 -0.96 -4.84 -19.48
CA ALA A 338 -1.27 -4.39 -20.83
C ALA A 338 0.01 -4.34 -21.68
N ALA A 339 0.38 -5.48 -22.28
CA ALA A 339 1.50 -5.58 -23.23
C ALA A 339 1.03 -5.18 -24.64
N LYS A 340 1.87 -4.41 -25.36
CA LYS A 340 1.68 -4.17 -26.78
C LYS A 340 2.52 -5.16 -27.58
N PRO A 341 2.01 -5.76 -28.65
CA PRO A 341 2.83 -6.56 -29.56
C PRO A 341 4.02 -5.75 -30.09
N ARG A 342 5.17 -6.38 -30.21
CA ARG A 342 6.38 -5.81 -30.82
C ARG A 342 6.37 -5.98 -32.32
#